data_5b72fccb16314b966c81905cf78d7e39
#
_entry.id   5b72fccb16314b966c81905cf78d7e39
#
_cell.length_a   1.000
_cell.length_b   1.000
_cell.length_c   1.000
_cell.angle_alpha   90.00
_cell.angle_beta   90.00
_cell.angle_gamma   90.00
#
_symmetry.space_group_name_H-M   'P 1'
#
loop_
_entity.id
_entity.type
_entity.pdbx_description
1 polymer ?
#
loop_
_entity_poly.entity_id
_entity_poly.type
_entity_poly.pdbx_seq_one_letter_code
_entity_poly.pdbx_strand_id
1 'polypeptide(L)'
;MAKKLQLSYKEIESRLESFKTKVVPASEVGYEILKAFGKSEKDVSRYKEGKGILKTFDGLLIKGLFCYQTIDTLHLTTRLEALKADAQVKKAAPKIIAVSDGETLLAYDTRENDTYEQKLVKMHSDFGFFYPLMNVERVHTTAENPADVKAAEKLAKLHDEIRAYNEYNSDDDLHDLNIFITRLLFCFFAEDTGIFAENLFTNFIKQFTKEDGSDLGEMLGQAFLVMNVPNKERSEELTKEINQFPYVNGGLFAGHQ
;
A
#
# COMPACT_ATOMS: atom_id res chain seq x y z
N MET A 1 -11.83 25.42 -1.08
CA MET A 1 -10.56 25.78 -0.44
C MET A 1 -10.08 24.60 0.38
N ALA A 2 -8.99 23.95 -0.01
CA ALA A 2 -8.42 22.85 0.75
C ALA A 2 -7.95 23.37 2.11
N LYS A 3 -8.46 22.78 3.19
CA LYS A 3 -8.05 23.11 4.55
C LYS A 3 -6.59 22.67 4.72
N LYS A 4 -5.70 23.65 4.93
CA LYS A 4 -4.28 23.44 5.21
C LYS A 4 -4.12 22.45 6.36
N LEU A 5 -3.26 21.44 6.23
CA LEU A 5 -2.90 20.54 7.32
C LEU A 5 -2.53 21.37 8.55
N GLN A 6 -3.22 21.15 9.67
CA GLN A 6 -2.96 21.85 10.94
C GLN A 6 -1.70 21.33 11.65
N LEU A 7 -1.21 20.12 11.26
CA LEU A 7 -0.03 19.46 11.82
C LEU A 7 0.79 18.84 10.70
N SER A 8 2.10 18.95 10.79
CA SER A 8 3.02 18.25 9.90
C SER A 8 3.15 16.77 10.28
N TYR A 9 3.64 15.93 9.34
CA TYR A 9 3.95 14.53 9.59
C TYR A 9 4.85 14.36 10.84
N LYS A 10 5.94 15.14 10.93
CA LYS A 10 6.90 15.09 12.03
C LYS A 10 6.28 15.46 13.38
N GLU A 11 5.33 16.38 13.41
CA GLU A 11 4.63 16.74 14.64
C GLU A 11 3.73 15.60 15.14
N ILE A 12 3.03 14.91 14.23
CA ILE A 12 2.20 13.75 14.58
C ILE A 12 3.09 12.61 15.08
N GLU A 13 4.14 12.28 14.32
CA GLU A 13 5.12 11.26 14.68
C GLU A 13 5.69 11.50 16.09
N SER A 14 6.19 12.71 16.35
CA SER A 14 6.76 13.09 17.65
C SER A 14 5.75 12.97 18.79
N ARG A 15 4.48 13.31 18.57
CA ARG A 15 3.43 13.16 19.59
C ARG A 15 3.12 11.69 19.88
N LEU A 16 3.14 10.83 18.86
CA LEU A 16 2.90 9.39 18.99
C LEU A 16 4.10 8.65 19.61
N GLU A 17 5.32 9.21 19.54
CA GLU A 17 6.48 8.67 20.26
C GLU A 17 6.28 8.63 21.78
N SER A 18 5.33 9.39 22.31
CA SER A 18 4.94 9.30 23.73
C SER A 18 4.51 7.89 24.13
N PHE A 19 3.93 7.12 23.22
CA PHE A 19 3.57 5.70 23.47
C PHE A 19 4.78 4.78 23.64
N LYS A 20 5.99 5.19 23.18
CA LYS A 20 7.24 4.45 23.44
C LYS A 20 7.81 4.75 24.82
N THR A 21 7.70 6.01 25.25
CA THR A 21 8.43 6.53 26.42
C THR A 21 7.60 6.52 27.70
N LYS A 22 6.27 6.41 27.58
CA LYS A 22 5.35 6.47 28.71
C LYS A 22 4.37 5.30 28.65
N VAL A 23 4.11 4.71 29.79
CA VAL A 23 2.98 3.77 29.93
C VAL A 23 1.70 4.60 29.96
N VAL A 24 0.92 4.54 28.88
CA VAL A 24 -0.36 5.20 28.76
C VAL A 24 -1.45 4.23 29.22
N PRO A 25 -2.24 4.55 30.26
CA PRO A 25 -3.36 3.71 30.65
C PRO A 25 -4.31 3.45 29.47
N ALA A 26 -4.85 2.26 29.35
CA ALA A 26 -5.74 1.90 28.26
C ALA A 26 -6.92 2.90 28.10
N SER A 27 -7.47 3.38 29.20
CA SER A 27 -8.54 4.40 29.20
C SER A 27 -8.13 5.75 28.62
N GLU A 28 -6.83 6.07 28.58
CA GLU A 28 -6.28 7.33 28.09
C GLU A 28 -5.85 7.28 26.63
N VAL A 29 -5.63 6.07 26.07
CA VAL A 29 -5.11 5.87 24.69
C VAL A 29 -5.96 6.62 23.66
N GLY A 30 -7.28 6.54 23.71
CA GLY A 30 -8.16 7.24 22.79
C GLY A 30 -8.01 8.77 22.85
N TYR A 31 -7.77 9.33 24.02
CA TYR A 31 -7.54 10.76 24.20
C TYR A 31 -6.16 11.19 23.69
N GLU A 32 -5.12 10.39 23.94
CA GLU A 32 -3.78 10.66 23.42
C GLU A 32 -3.72 10.57 21.88
N ILE A 33 -4.45 9.63 21.28
CA ILE A 33 -4.63 9.59 19.81
C ILE A 33 -5.27 10.90 19.33
N LEU A 34 -6.35 11.35 19.93
CA LEU A 34 -7.00 12.61 19.55
C LEU A 34 -6.06 13.82 19.65
N LYS A 35 -5.23 13.90 20.68
CA LYS A 35 -4.21 14.95 20.83
C LYS A 35 -3.16 14.88 19.73
N ALA A 36 -2.65 13.67 19.45
CA ALA A 36 -1.67 13.47 18.40
C ALA A 36 -2.18 13.96 17.04
N PHE A 37 -3.47 13.77 16.77
CA PHE A 37 -4.15 14.20 15.55
C PHE A 37 -4.83 15.58 15.66
N GLY A 38 -4.34 16.46 16.52
CA GLY A 38 -4.64 17.90 16.51
C GLY A 38 -5.81 18.36 17.35
N LYS A 39 -6.40 17.52 18.20
CA LYS A 39 -7.34 18.00 19.20
C LYS A 39 -6.59 18.75 20.30
N SER A 40 -7.11 19.93 20.67
CA SER A 40 -6.50 20.75 21.72
C SER A 40 -6.66 20.07 23.09
N GLU A 41 -5.76 20.39 24.03
CA GLU A 41 -5.89 19.97 25.44
C GLU A 41 -7.24 20.37 26.01
N LYS A 42 -7.75 21.57 25.65
CA LYS A 42 -9.05 22.05 26.06
C LYS A 42 -10.20 21.18 25.56
N ASP A 43 -10.13 20.73 24.30
CA ASP A 43 -11.16 19.83 23.74
C ASP A 43 -11.12 18.47 24.42
N VAL A 44 -9.92 17.92 24.63
CA VAL A 44 -9.75 16.63 25.32
C VAL A 44 -10.26 16.70 26.77
N SER A 45 -9.96 17.78 27.50
CA SER A 45 -10.48 18.00 28.85
C SER A 45 -12.02 18.05 28.86
N ARG A 46 -12.62 18.71 27.87
CA ARG A 46 -14.10 18.73 27.72
C ARG A 46 -14.69 17.34 27.48
N TYR A 47 -14.02 16.52 26.65
CA TYR A 47 -14.45 15.14 26.40
C TYR A 47 -14.37 14.29 27.67
N LYS A 48 -13.31 14.43 28.47
CA LYS A 48 -13.17 13.78 29.78
C LYS A 48 -14.23 14.18 30.78
N GLU A 49 -14.67 15.44 30.73
CA GLU A 49 -15.82 15.94 31.52
C GLU A 49 -17.20 15.51 30.99
N GLY A 50 -17.23 14.71 29.94
CA GLY A 50 -18.47 14.25 29.31
C GLY A 50 -19.15 15.28 28.42
N LYS A 51 -18.44 16.37 28.02
CA LYS A 51 -18.97 17.41 27.13
C LYS A 51 -18.56 17.13 25.68
N GLY A 52 -19.55 17.00 24.79
CA GLY A 52 -19.29 16.71 23.36
C GLY A 52 -19.13 15.24 23.04
N ILE A 53 -19.42 14.36 23.99
CA ILE A 53 -19.47 12.91 23.80
C ILE A 53 -20.86 12.36 24.11
N LEU A 54 -21.15 11.14 23.66
CA LEU A 54 -22.38 10.44 24.00
C LEU A 54 -22.24 9.80 25.40
N LYS A 55 -22.85 10.42 26.41
CA LYS A 55 -22.71 10.03 27.83
C LYS A 55 -23.30 8.65 28.17
N THR A 56 -24.24 8.16 27.38
CA THR A 56 -24.86 6.84 27.56
C THR A 56 -23.99 5.69 27.00
N PHE A 57 -22.89 6.02 26.34
CA PHE A 57 -21.97 5.08 25.80
C PHE A 57 -20.84 4.82 26.81
N ASP A 58 -20.54 3.54 27.04
CA ASP A 58 -19.42 3.16 27.90
C ASP A 58 -18.11 3.26 27.09
N GLY A 59 -17.45 4.42 27.20
CA GLY A 59 -16.24 4.78 26.47
C GLY A 59 -16.31 6.16 25.84
N LEU A 60 -15.47 6.41 24.86
CA LEU A 60 -15.39 7.67 24.13
C LEU A 60 -16.13 7.58 22.81
N LEU A 61 -17.28 8.24 22.67
CA LEU A 61 -18.03 8.30 21.41
C LEU A 61 -18.31 9.76 21.02
N ILE A 62 -17.57 10.24 20.01
CA ILE A 62 -17.66 11.57 19.43
C ILE A 62 -18.36 11.47 18.08
N LYS A 63 -19.52 12.12 17.96
CA LYS A 63 -20.32 12.08 16.72
C LYS A 63 -19.52 12.55 15.51
N GLY A 64 -19.57 11.75 14.43
CA GLY A 64 -18.91 12.05 13.16
C GLY A 64 -17.38 12.01 13.22
N LEU A 65 -16.78 11.54 14.29
CA LEU A 65 -15.34 11.60 14.45
C LEU A 65 -14.73 10.27 14.91
N PHE A 66 -14.95 9.88 16.17
CA PHE A 66 -14.18 8.81 16.80
C PHE A 66 -15.00 8.03 17.81
N CYS A 67 -14.87 6.71 17.78
CA CYS A 67 -15.34 5.81 18.82
C CYS A 67 -14.14 5.07 19.38
N TYR A 68 -14.01 5.07 20.72
CA TYR A 68 -12.92 4.35 21.38
C TYR A 68 -13.42 3.67 22.66
N GLN A 69 -12.99 2.44 22.88
CA GLN A 69 -13.25 1.71 24.08
C GLN A 69 -12.06 0.87 24.52
N THR A 70 -11.89 0.70 25.83
CA THR A 70 -10.90 -0.24 26.40
C THR A 70 -11.52 -1.61 26.58
N ILE A 71 -10.73 -2.65 26.38
CA ILE A 71 -11.12 -4.03 26.60
C ILE A 71 -9.88 -4.85 26.97
N ASP A 72 -10.05 -6.00 27.55
CA ASP A 72 -8.94 -6.95 27.75
C ASP A 72 -8.46 -7.57 26.41
N THR A 73 -7.23 -8.05 26.38
CA THR A 73 -6.52 -8.52 25.19
C THR A 73 -7.26 -9.64 24.46
N LEU A 74 -7.98 -10.50 25.18
CA LEU A 74 -8.64 -11.68 24.58
C LEU A 74 -9.85 -11.35 23.72
N HIS A 75 -10.39 -10.11 23.81
CA HIS A 75 -11.67 -9.77 23.24
C HIS A 75 -11.62 -8.58 22.24
N LEU A 76 -10.43 -8.13 21.84
CA LEU A 76 -10.27 -6.97 20.93
C LEU A 76 -11.12 -7.08 19.66
N THR A 77 -10.95 -8.17 18.91
CA THR A 77 -11.68 -8.40 17.65
C THR A 77 -13.19 -8.51 17.88
N THR A 78 -13.60 -9.31 18.88
CA THR A 78 -15.01 -9.50 19.20
C THR A 78 -15.66 -8.17 19.61
N ARG A 79 -14.92 -7.33 20.36
CA ARG A 79 -15.43 -6.03 20.79
C ARG A 79 -15.52 -5.03 19.65
N LEU A 80 -14.53 -5.01 18.75
CA LEU A 80 -14.57 -4.16 17.56
C LEU A 80 -15.81 -4.48 16.71
N GLU A 81 -16.07 -5.78 16.44
CA GLU A 81 -17.25 -6.19 15.67
C GLU A 81 -18.56 -5.84 16.38
N ALA A 82 -18.62 -5.98 17.70
CA ALA A 82 -19.78 -5.55 18.48
C ALA A 82 -20.03 -4.02 18.36
N LEU A 83 -18.96 -3.20 18.40
CA LEU A 83 -19.06 -1.76 18.22
C LEU A 83 -19.51 -1.36 16.82
N LYS A 84 -19.04 -2.07 15.78
CA LYS A 84 -19.49 -1.87 14.38
C LYS A 84 -20.98 -2.15 14.24
N ALA A 85 -21.51 -3.11 15.01
CA ALA A 85 -22.94 -3.49 15.01
C ALA A 85 -23.81 -2.59 15.89
N ASP A 86 -23.21 -1.89 16.86
CA ASP A 86 -23.92 -1.11 17.89
C ASP A 86 -24.76 0.04 17.29
N ALA A 87 -26.02 0.14 17.74
CA ALA A 87 -26.97 1.14 17.22
C ALA A 87 -26.56 2.59 17.57
N GLN A 88 -25.95 2.83 18.73
CA GLN A 88 -25.50 4.17 19.13
C GLN A 88 -24.28 4.59 18.32
N VAL A 89 -23.35 3.66 18.07
CA VAL A 89 -22.17 3.89 17.23
C VAL A 89 -22.58 4.18 15.79
N LYS A 90 -23.49 3.37 15.21
CA LYS A 90 -24.05 3.62 13.87
C LYS A 90 -24.71 4.99 13.76
N LYS A 91 -25.53 5.37 14.77
CA LYS A 91 -26.20 6.69 14.80
C LYS A 91 -25.20 7.83 14.96
N ALA A 92 -24.12 7.64 15.71
CA ALA A 92 -23.06 8.63 15.87
C ALA A 92 -22.17 8.76 14.63
N ALA A 93 -22.13 7.73 13.77
CA ALA A 93 -21.38 7.67 12.52
C ALA A 93 -19.90 8.14 12.68
N PRO A 94 -19.12 7.57 13.61
CA PRO A 94 -17.71 7.93 13.75
C PRO A 94 -16.94 7.53 12.47
N LYS A 95 -15.86 8.23 12.16
CA LYS A 95 -14.97 7.89 11.04
C LYS A 95 -14.11 6.67 11.37
N ILE A 96 -13.67 6.58 12.62
CA ILE A 96 -12.85 5.49 13.12
C ILE A 96 -13.49 4.94 14.39
N ILE A 97 -13.58 3.62 14.45
CA ILE A 97 -13.94 2.85 15.64
C ILE A 97 -12.66 2.13 16.09
N ALA A 98 -12.30 2.24 17.37
CA ALA A 98 -11.07 1.64 17.88
C ALA A 98 -11.28 1.01 19.25
N VAL A 99 -10.52 -0.04 19.53
CA VAL A 99 -10.46 -0.71 20.84
C VAL A 99 -8.99 -0.96 21.19
N SER A 100 -8.65 -0.93 22.46
CA SER A 100 -7.29 -1.22 22.93
C SER A 100 -7.30 -1.83 24.32
N ASP A 101 -6.32 -2.70 24.58
CA ASP A 101 -5.98 -3.24 25.90
C ASP A 101 -4.88 -2.43 26.62
N GLY A 102 -4.37 -1.37 25.97
CA GLY A 102 -3.25 -0.57 26.44
C GLY A 102 -1.90 -0.98 25.85
N GLU A 103 -1.81 -2.10 25.14
CA GLU A 103 -0.61 -2.54 24.40
C GLU A 103 -0.87 -2.59 22.89
N THR A 104 -2.00 -3.17 22.50
CA THR A 104 -2.43 -3.33 21.12
C THR A 104 -3.62 -2.41 20.83
N LEU A 105 -3.60 -1.78 19.68
CA LEU A 105 -4.70 -0.99 19.14
C LEU A 105 -5.27 -1.69 17.92
N LEU A 106 -6.55 -2.00 17.97
CA LEU A 106 -7.33 -2.48 16.85
C LEU A 106 -8.34 -1.41 16.44
N ALA A 107 -8.35 -0.99 15.18
CA ALA A 107 -9.22 0.06 14.70
C ALA A 107 -9.85 -0.26 13.34
N TYR A 108 -10.97 0.38 13.04
CA TYR A 108 -11.73 0.22 11.81
C TYR A 108 -12.11 1.59 11.24
N ASP A 109 -11.77 1.81 9.98
CA ASP A 109 -12.21 2.98 9.22
C ASP A 109 -13.59 2.69 8.60
N THR A 110 -14.62 3.44 9.01
CA THR A 110 -16.00 3.20 8.59
C THR A 110 -16.30 3.64 7.16
N ARG A 111 -15.43 4.40 6.50
CA ARG A 111 -15.59 4.86 5.13
C ARG A 111 -14.96 3.89 4.15
N GLU A 112 -13.72 3.48 4.47
CA GLU A 112 -12.90 2.63 3.61
C GLU A 112 -13.13 1.14 3.85
N ASN A 113 -13.87 0.78 4.92
CA ASN A 113 -14.06 -0.59 5.38
C ASN A 113 -12.73 -1.33 5.63
N ASP A 114 -11.75 -0.60 6.14
CA ASP A 114 -10.40 -1.09 6.37
C ASP A 114 -10.10 -1.24 7.86
N THR A 115 -9.24 -2.18 8.21
CA THR A 115 -8.90 -2.51 9.59
C THR A 115 -7.42 -2.29 9.85
N TYR A 116 -7.09 -1.71 10.99
CA TYR A 116 -5.74 -1.46 11.47
C TYR A 116 -5.50 -2.22 12.77
N GLU A 117 -4.39 -2.94 12.84
CA GLU A 117 -3.91 -3.60 14.05
C GLU A 117 -2.44 -3.32 14.23
N GLN A 118 -2.07 -2.73 15.36
CA GLN A 118 -0.67 -2.42 15.68
C GLN A 118 -0.45 -2.30 17.18
N LYS A 119 0.76 -2.63 17.65
CA LYS A 119 1.21 -2.29 19.00
C LYS A 119 1.33 -0.77 19.13
N LEU A 120 0.82 -0.20 20.22
CA LEU A 120 0.86 1.25 20.48
C LEU A 120 2.27 1.83 20.36
N VAL A 121 3.30 1.10 20.82
CA VAL A 121 4.71 1.51 20.75
C VAL A 121 5.21 1.68 19.30
N LYS A 122 4.56 1.08 18.32
CA LYS A 122 4.89 1.18 16.89
C LYS A 122 3.98 2.14 16.13
N MET A 123 2.96 2.70 16.75
CA MET A 123 1.98 3.58 16.10
C MET A 123 2.63 4.82 15.46
N HIS A 124 3.74 5.32 16.01
CA HIS A 124 4.49 6.46 15.48
C HIS A 124 5.07 6.24 14.07
N SER A 125 5.28 4.99 13.64
CA SER A 125 5.82 4.64 12.32
C SER A 125 4.74 4.30 11.29
N ASP A 126 3.49 4.09 11.73
CA ASP A 126 2.36 3.72 10.88
C ASP A 126 1.06 4.34 11.40
N PHE A 127 0.87 5.63 11.16
CA PHE A 127 -0.28 6.39 11.70
C PHE A 127 -1.18 6.98 10.62
N GLY A 128 -0.88 6.77 9.36
CA GLY A 128 -1.67 7.29 8.23
C GLY A 128 -3.14 6.86 8.25
N PHE A 129 -3.43 5.70 8.87
CA PHE A 129 -4.78 5.20 9.10
C PHE A 129 -5.68 6.22 9.84
N PHE A 130 -5.12 7.06 10.71
CA PHE A 130 -5.85 8.00 11.57
C PHE A 130 -6.01 9.42 10.98
N TYR A 131 -5.56 9.69 9.76
CA TYR A 131 -5.76 10.99 9.09
C TYR A 131 -7.23 11.45 9.00
N PRO A 132 -8.24 10.57 8.89
CA PRO A 132 -9.63 10.96 8.96
C PRO A 132 -10.02 11.75 10.22
N LEU A 133 -9.28 11.58 11.34
CA LEU A 133 -9.51 12.36 12.58
C LEU A 133 -9.19 13.85 12.41
N MET A 134 -8.34 14.22 11.44
CA MET A 134 -8.02 15.60 11.07
C MET A 134 -8.86 16.13 9.91
N ASN A 135 -9.86 15.39 9.43
CA ASN A 135 -10.61 15.66 8.20
C ASN A 135 -9.72 15.66 6.93
N VAL A 136 -8.62 14.95 6.95
CA VAL A 136 -7.75 14.67 5.81
C VAL A 136 -8.15 13.30 5.28
N GLU A 137 -8.36 13.20 3.98
CA GLU A 137 -8.55 11.91 3.33
C GLU A 137 -7.25 11.11 3.42
N ARG A 138 -7.37 9.82 3.66
CA ARG A 138 -6.22 8.92 3.56
C ARG A 138 -5.74 8.95 2.12
N VAL A 139 -4.47 9.30 1.92
CA VAL A 139 -3.83 8.93 0.67
C VAL A 139 -3.65 7.42 0.79
N HIS A 140 -4.43 6.68 0.03
CA HIS A 140 -4.14 5.28 -0.15
C HIS A 140 -2.77 5.20 -0.86
N THR A 141 -1.71 5.02 -0.09
CA THR A 141 -0.71 4.06 -0.53
C THR A 141 -1.52 2.76 -0.53
N THR A 142 -1.94 2.35 -1.71
CA THR A 142 -2.64 1.08 -1.92
C THR A 142 -2.00 0.08 -0.99
N ALA A 143 -2.76 -0.43 -0.01
CA ALA A 143 -2.38 -1.64 0.68
C ALA A 143 -1.93 -2.56 -0.45
N GLU A 144 -0.68 -2.99 -0.42
CA GLU A 144 -0.08 -3.75 -1.52
C GLU A 144 -1.11 -4.81 -1.89
N ASN A 145 -1.67 -4.67 -3.09
CA ASN A 145 -2.69 -5.60 -3.54
C ASN A 145 -2.06 -6.99 -3.37
N PRO A 146 -2.70 -7.95 -2.71
CA PRO A 146 -2.13 -9.28 -2.56
C PRO A 146 -1.65 -9.88 -3.90
N ALA A 147 -2.20 -9.39 -5.02
CA ALA A 147 -1.72 -9.70 -6.36
C ALA A 147 -0.36 -9.07 -6.64
N ASP A 148 -0.11 -7.83 -6.19
CA ASP A 148 1.15 -7.11 -6.41
C ASP A 148 2.29 -7.74 -5.58
N VAL A 149 2.00 -8.12 -4.33
CA VAL A 149 2.94 -8.88 -3.49
C VAL A 149 3.32 -10.19 -4.15
N LYS A 150 2.33 -10.97 -4.62
CA LYS A 150 2.58 -12.24 -5.33
C LYS A 150 3.33 -12.04 -6.64
N ALA A 151 3.10 -10.95 -7.35
CA ALA A 151 3.83 -10.62 -8.57
C ALA A 151 5.30 -10.30 -8.25
N ALA A 152 5.55 -9.49 -7.21
CA ALA A 152 6.90 -9.18 -6.74
C ALA A 152 7.65 -10.44 -6.25
N GLU A 153 6.99 -11.32 -5.49
CA GLU A 153 7.56 -12.61 -5.07
C GLU A 153 7.93 -13.50 -6.26
N LYS A 154 7.07 -13.57 -7.29
CA LYS A 154 7.34 -14.36 -8.50
C LYS A 154 8.52 -13.79 -9.31
N LEU A 155 8.61 -12.45 -9.41
CA LEU A 155 9.73 -11.81 -10.09
C LEU A 155 11.05 -12.00 -9.34
N ALA A 156 11.03 -11.91 -7.99
CA ALA A 156 12.19 -12.20 -7.16
C ALA A 156 12.64 -13.66 -7.34
N LYS A 157 11.69 -14.60 -7.33
CA LYS A 157 11.99 -16.02 -7.58
C LYS A 157 12.56 -16.24 -8.98
N LEU A 158 12.01 -15.61 -10.02
CA LEU A 158 12.52 -15.68 -11.38
C LEU A 158 13.97 -15.16 -11.45
N HIS A 159 14.26 -14.02 -10.82
CA HIS A 159 15.60 -13.46 -10.71
C HIS A 159 16.58 -14.45 -10.07
N ASP A 160 16.19 -15.03 -8.93
CA ASP A 160 17.03 -15.97 -8.20
C ASP A 160 17.27 -17.27 -8.99
N GLU A 161 16.27 -17.77 -9.69
CA GLU A 161 16.41 -18.96 -10.56
C GLU A 161 17.31 -18.67 -11.76
N ILE A 162 17.15 -17.53 -12.45
CA ILE A 162 18.06 -17.17 -13.55
C ILE A 162 19.49 -17.08 -13.03
N ARG A 163 19.68 -16.44 -11.86
CA ARG A 163 21.00 -16.32 -11.24
C ARG A 163 21.62 -17.66 -10.84
N ALA A 164 20.80 -18.61 -10.40
CA ALA A 164 21.27 -19.93 -9.97
C ALA A 164 21.75 -20.81 -11.14
N TYR A 165 21.18 -20.64 -12.32
CA TYR A 165 21.48 -21.44 -13.50
C TYR A 165 22.47 -20.78 -14.48
N ASN A 166 22.92 -19.55 -14.20
CA ASN A 166 23.88 -18.84 -15.01
C ASN A 166 25.08 -18.39 -14.14
N GLU A 167 26.26 -18.39 -14.74
CA GLU A 167 27.46 -17.90 -14.07
C GLU A 167 27.53 -16.37 -14.18
N TYR A 168 27.20 -15.68 -13.12
CA TYR A 168 27.37 -14.23 -13.01
C TYR A 168 28.66 -13.94 -12.26
N ASN A 169 29.69 -13.54 -12.99
CA ASN A 169 31.06 -13.39 -12.47
C ASN A 169 31.46 -11.92 -12.26
N SER A 170 30.63 -10.99 -12.68
CA SER A 170 30.92 -9.55 -12.56
C SER A 170 29.69 -8.74 -12.10
N ASP A 171 29.94 -7.52 -11.64
CA ASP A 171 28.87 -6.56 -11.32
C ASP A 171 28.10 -6.16 -12.59
N ASP A 172 28.73 -6.19 -13.75
CA ASP A 172 28.10 -5.89 -15.04
C ASP A 172 27.07 -6.99 -15.42
N ASP A 173 27.38 -8.27 -15.19
CA ASP A 173 26.45 -9.37 -15.43
C ASP A 173 25.18 -9.24 -14.56
N LEU A 174 25.35 -8.86 -13.29
CA LEU A 174 24.23 -8.61 -12.38
C LEU A 174 23.41 -7.38 -12.80
N HIS A 175 24.08 -6.36 -13.33
CA HIS A 175 23.42 -5.19 -13.88
C HIS A 175 22.55 -5.55 -15.09
N ASP A 176 23.06 -6.38 -16.00
CA ASP A 176 22.34 -6.85 -17.19
C ASP A 176 21.10 -7.69 -16.79
N LEU A 177 21.24 -8.57 -15.79
CA LEU A 177 20.10 -9.30 -15.25
C LEU A 177 19.02 -8.36 -14.69
N ASN A 178 19.42 -7.33 -13.95
CA ASN A 178 18.47 -6.35 -13.42
C ASN A 178 17.76 -5.56 -14.55
N ILE A 179 18.49 -5.21 -15.61
CA ILE A 179 17.89 -4.59 -16.80
C ILE A 179 16.90 -5.54 -17.46
N PHE A 180 17.25 -6.81 -17.62
CA PHE A 180 16.36 -7.82 -18.20
C PHE A 180 15.06 -7.96 -17.40
N ILE A 181 15.14 -8.10 -16.07
CA ILE A 181 13.97 -8.18 -15.19
C ILE A 181 13.13 -6.90 -15.28
N THR A 182 13.78 -5.72 -15.35
CA THR A 182 13.08 -4.44 -15.51
C THR A 182 12.33 -4.35 -16.85
N ARG A 183 12.91 -4.86 -17.94
CA ARG A 183 12.25 -4.94 -19.25
C ARG A 183 11.02 -5.85 -19.21
N LEU A 184 11.12 -7.01 -18.55
CA LEU A 184 9.98 -7.91 -18.37
C LEU A 184 8.86 -7.24 -17.55
N LEU A 185 9.22 -6.60 -16.44
CA LEU A 185 8.27 -5.87 -15.60
C LEU A 185 7.57 -4.78 -16.39
N PHE A 186 8.32 -4.01 -17.19
CA PHE A 186 7.74 -3.00 -18.07
C PHE A 186 6.74 -3.60 -19.06
N CYS A 187 7.06 -4.74 -19.69
CA CYS A 187 6.17 -5.38 -20.68
C CYS A 187 4.86 -5.82 -20.04
N PHE A 188 4.88 -6.41 -18.85
CA PHE A 188 3.66 -6.77 -18.12
C PHE A 188 2.86 -5.54 -17.70
N PHE A 189 3.53 -4.50 -17.19
CA PHE A 189 2.90 -3.24 -16.84
C PHE A 189 2.25 -2.54 -18.06
N ALA A 190 2.96 -2.51 -19.19
CA ALA A 190 2.48 -1.89 -20.42
C ALA A 190 1.23 -2.59 -20.98
N GLU A 191 1.15 -3.91 -20.81
CA GLU A 191 -0.03 -4.70 -21.18
C GLU A 191 -1.20 -4.42 -20.23
N ASP A 192 -0.97 -4.39 -18.92
CA ASP A 192 -2.00 -4.15 -17.91
C ASP A 192 -2.57 -2.73 -17.97
N THR A 193 -1.73 -1.74 -18.28
CA THR A 193 -2.14 -0.33 -18.37
C THR A 193 -2.65 0.11 -19.75
N GLY A 194 -2.68 -0.80 -20.73
CA GLY A 194 -3.15 -0.49 -22.08
C GLY A 194 -2.17 0.31 -22.95
N ILE A 195 -0.89 0.42 -22.55
CA ILE A 195 0.18 0.94 -23.41
C ILE A 195 0.42 -0.03 -24.57
N PHE A 196 0.39 -1.33 -24.28
CA PHE A 196 0.31 -2.38 -25.28
C PHE A 196 -1.16 -2.71 -25.59
N ALA A 197 -1.41 -3.29 -26.75
CA ALA A 197 -2.69 -3.92 -27.03
C ALA A 197 -2.95 -5.06 -26.02
N GLU A 198 -4.23 -5.31 -25.73
CA GLU A 198 -4.64 -6.32 -24.76
C GLU A 198 -4.02 -7.70 -25.07
N ASN A 199 -3.36 -8.26 -24.07
CA ASN A 199 -2.65 -9.55 -24.14
C ASN A 199 -1.58 -9.66 -25.23
N LEU A 200 -1.02 -8.56 -25.74
CA LEU A 200 0.00 -8.56 -26.79
C LEU A 200 1.26 -9.34 -26.38
N PHE A 201 1.82 -8.97 -25.21
CA PHE A 201 3.06 -9.58 -24.70
C PHE A 201 2.83 -11.04 -24.25
N THR A 202 1.75 -11.25 -23.51
CA THR A 202 1.37 -12.59 -23.04
C THR A 202 1.10 -13.55 -24.19
N ASN A 203 0.38 -13.12 -25.22
CA ASN A 203 0.11 -13.95 -26.39
C ASN A 203 1.36 -14.15 -27.23
N PHE A 204 2.22 -13.15 -27.35
CA PHE A 204 3.51 -13.28 -28.05
C PHE A 204 4.33 -14.40 -27.43
N ILE A 205 4.53 -14.42 -26.11
CA ILE A 205 5.25 -15.50 -25.44
C ILE A 205 4.55 -16.84 -25.68
N LYS A 206 3.24 -16.95 -25.46
CA LYS A 206 2.52 -18.23 -25.55
C LYS A 206 2.47 -18.83 -26.94
N GLN A 207 2.43 -18.01 -28.00
CA GLN A 207 2.18 -18.47 -29.36
C GLN A 207 3.46 -18.58 -30.18
N PHE A 208 4.49 -17.80 -29.88
CA PHE A 208 5.70 -17.68 -30.69
C PHE A 208 6.95 -18.22 -30.01
N THR A 209 6.82 -18.81 -28.82
CA THR A 209 7.91 -19.56 -28.18
C THR A 209 7.55 -21.04 -28.06
N LYS A 210 8.58 -21.90 -28.05
CA LYS A 210 8.41 -23.34 -27.86
C LYS A 210 7.96 -23.66 -26.44
N GLU A 211 7.24 -24.77 -26.27
CA GLU A 211 6.77 -25.22 -24.96
C GLU A 211 7.90 -25.49 -23.96
N ASP A 212 9.07 -25.93 -24.47
CA ASP A 212 10.27 -26.19 -23.66
C ASP A 212 11.05 -24.90 -23.31
N GLY A 213 10.63 -23.73 -23.83
CA GLY A 213 11.26 -22.43 -23.59
C GLY A 213 12.65 -22.25 -24.22
N SER A 214 13.11 -23.20 -25.07
CA SER A 214 14.47 -23.18 -25.61
C SER A 214 14.78 -21.98 -26.49
N ASP A 215 13.77 -21.30 -27.04
CA ASP A 215 13.88 -20.11 -27.88
C ASP A 215 13.34 -18.82 -27.19
N LEU A 216 12.93 -18.91 -25.95
CA LEU A 216 12.31 -17.78 -25.21
C LEU A 216 13.26 -16.57 -25.14
N GLY A 217 14.54 -16.81 -24.84
CA GLY A 217 15.54 -15.73 -24.77
C GLY A 217 15.71 -15.00 -26.10
N GLU A 218 15.78 -15.73 -27.20
CA GLU A 218 15.91 -15.17 -28.54
C GLU A 218 14.67 -14.34 -28.90
N MET A 219 13.47 -14.86 -28.65
CA MET A 219 12.20 -14.19 -28.96
C MET A 219 12.00 -12.93 -28.13
N LEU A 220 12.35 -12.96 -26.85
CA LEU A 220 12.34 -11.76 -25.99
C LEU A 220 13.36 -10.73 -26.47
N GLY A 221 14.56 -11.16 -26.86
CA GLY A 221 15.58 -10.28 -27.43
C GLY A 221 15.08 -9.55 -28.68
N GLN A 222 14.42 -10.26 -29.59
CA GLN A 222 13.82 -9.65 -30.80
C GLN A 222 12.71 -8.64 -30.45
N ALA A 223 11.83 -8.95 -29.50
CA ALA A 223 10.79 -8.02 -29.05
C ALA A 223 11.42 -6.76 -28.42
N PHE A 224 12.45 -6.90 -27.61
CA PHE A 224 13.15 -5.76 -26.99
C PHE A 224 13.85 -4.88 -28.03
N LEU A 225 14.50 -5.49 -29.05
CA LEU A 225 15.10 -4.76 -30.16
C LEU A 225 14.07 -3.91 -30.90
N VAL A 226 12.91 -4.47 -31.22
CA VAL A 226 11.85 -3.77 -31.94
C VAL A 226 11.29 -2.61 -31.11
N MET A 227 11.14 -2.80 -29.80
CA MET A 227 10.72 -1.72 -28.90
C MET A 227 11.73 -0.57 -28.81
N ASN A 228 13.01 -0.82 -29.11
CA ASN A 228 14.04 0.20 -29.16
C ASN A 228 14.09 0.99 -30.48
N VAL A 229 13.43 0.52 -31.53
CA VAL A 229 13.52 1.10 -32.89
C VAL A 229 12.21 1.82 -33.25
N PRO A 230 12.24 3.12 -33.59
CA PRO A 230 11.08 3.83 -34.06
C PRO A 230 10.40 3.14 -35.26
N ASN A 231 9.08 3.09 -35.29
CA ASN A 231 8.33 2.32 -36.29
C ASN A 231 8.73 2.62 -37.75
N LYS A 232 9.16 3.87 -38.02
CA LYS A 232 9.58 4.32 -39.37
C LYS A 232 10.98 3.79 -39.79
N GLU A 233 11.76 3.34 -38.85
CA GLU A 233 13.15 2.89 -39.03
C GLU A 233 13.28 1.39 -38.98
N ARG A 234 12.15 0.66 -38.80
CA ARG A 234 12.12 -0.80 -38.71
C ARG A 234 12.30 -1.45 -40.07
N SER A 235 12.96 -2.62 -40.07
CA SER A 235 13.09 -3.44 -41.26
C SER A 235 11.72 -3.95 -41.76
N GLU A 236 11.55 -3.95 -43.09
CA GLU A 236 10.36 -4.54 -43.72
C GLU A 236 10.29 -6.07 -43.59
N GLU A 237 11.42 -6.70 -43.21
CA GLU A 237 11.53 -8.15 -43.00
C GLU A 237 10.97 -8.62 -41.65
N LEU A 238 10.63 -7.69 -40.76
CA LEU A 238 10.04 -8.05 -39.47
C LEU A 238 8.68 -8.71 -39.64
N THR A 239 8.44 -9.76 -38.87
CA THR A 239 7.13 -10.42 -38.85
C THR A 239 6.09 -9.46 -38.30
N LYS A 240 4.83 -9.63 -38.73
CA LYS A 240 3.73 -8.75 -38.28
C LYS A 240 3.54 -8.81 -36.77
N GLU A 241 3.79 -9.96 -36.18
CA GLU A 241 3.60 -10.25 -34.75
C GLU A 241 4.59 -9.43 -33.92
N ILE A 242 5.86 -9.43 -34.26
CA ILE A 242 6.90 -8.66 -33.56
C ILE A 242 6.71 -7.15 -33.81
N ASN A 243 6.32 -6.77 -35.03
CA ASN A 243 6.14 -5.37 -35.39
C ASN A 243 4.93 -4.70 -34.70
N GLN A 244 4.06 -5.46 -34.02
CA GLN A 244 2.98 -4.92 -33.19
C GLN A 244 3.45 -4.20 -31.92
N PHE A 245 4.64 -4.53 -31.40
CA PHE A 245 5.16 -3.85 -30.22
C PHE A 245 5.42 -2.38 -30.52
N PRO A 246 4.92 -1.44 -29.71
CA PRO A 246 5.18 -0.01 -29.92
C PRO A 246 6.63 0.35 -29.63
N TYR A 247 7.10 1.44 -30.23
CA TYR A 247 8.39 2.04 -29.86
C TYR A 247 8.31 2.60 -28.44
N VAL A 248 9.29 2.26 -27.60
CA VAL A 248 9.41 2.72 -26.23
C VAL A 248 10.59 3.68 -26.12
N ASN A 249 10.29 4.97 -26.01
CA ASN A 249 11.30 5.98 -25.80
C ASN A 249 11.81 5.97 -24.35
N GLY A 250 13.07 6.31 -24.12
CA GLY A 250 13.62 6.44 -22.75
C GLY A 250 14.80 5.56 -22.42
N GLY A 251 15.34 4.81 -23.38
CA GLY A 251 16.60 4.07 -23.21
C GLY A 251 16.51 2.73 -22.47
N LEU A 252 15.32 2.34 -21.95
CA LEU A 252 15.17 1.05 -21.27
C LEU A 252 15.55 -0.15 -22.16
N PHE A 253 15.24 -0.07 -23.46
CA PHE A 253 15.54 -1.10 -24.45
C PHE A 253 16.79 -0.79 -25.27
N ALA A 254 17.47 0.34 -25.02
CA ALA A 254 18.73 0.70 -25.66
C ALA A 254 19.90 -0.02 -24.98
N GLY A 255 20.84 -0.56 -25.78
CA GLY A 255 22.10 -1.12 -25.30
C GLY A 255 21.99 -2.47 -24.55
N HIS A 256 23.10 -3.23 -24.60
CA HIS A 256 23.30 -4.56 -24.01
C HIS A 256 22.36 -5.65 -24.56
N GLN A 257 22.89 -6.34 -25.53
CA GLN A 257 22.39 -7.65 -25.97
C GLN A 257 23.02 -8.74 -25.14
#